data_ccbbd2e668cf1cb42ec5e2947a7e5dfb
#
_entry.id   ccbbd2e668cf1cb42ec5e2947a7e5dfb
#
_cell.length_a   1.000
_cell.length_b   1.000
_cell.length_c   1.000
_cell.angle_alpha   90.00
_cell.angle_beta   90.00
_cell.angle_gamma   90.00
#
_symmetry.space_group_name_H-M   'P 1'
#
loop_
_entity.id
_entity.type
_entity.pdbx_description
1 polymer ?
#
loop_
_entity_poly.entity_id
_entity_poly.type
_entity_poly.pdbx_seq_one_letter_code
_entity_poly.pdbx_strand_id
1 'polypeptide(L)'
;MSDAQNRIADIVKKNDIVLFMKGTALFPQCGFSSRAVAILDRLGAPYQTVDVLQDPEIRTGIKEYSEWPTIPQLYVKGESVGGSDIMMEMFESGELQQLLGAEA
;
A
#
# COMPACT_ATOMS: atom_id res chain seq x y z
N MET A 1 22.17 -2.05 4.76
CA MET A 1 20.71 -2.13 4.89
C MET A 1 20.32 -3.51 5.35
N SER A 2 19.25 -3.61 6.10
CA SER A 2 18.74 -4.90 6.56
C SER A 2 18.18 -5.70 5.39
N ASP A 3 18.02 -7.00 5.57
CA ASP A 3 17.39 -7.87 4.59
C ASP A 3 15.94 -7.42 4.31
N ALA A 4 15.20 -7.01 5.35
CA ALA A 4 13.83 -6.51 5.19
C ALA A 4 13.79 -5.25 4.32
N GLN A 5 14.74 -4.34 4.48
CA GLN A 5 14.81 -3.13 3.68
C GLN A 5 15.07 -3.45 2.20
N ASN A 6 15.95 -4.42 1.93
CA ASN A 6 16.22 -4.86 0.56
C ASN A 6 15.00 -5.53 -0.08
N ARG A 7 14.28 -6.35 0.69
CA ARG A 7 13.06 -7.02 0.21
C ARG A 7 11.96 -6.00 -0.12
N ILE A 8 11.77 -5.00 0.74
CA ILE A 8 10.79 -3.94 0.51
C ILE A 8 11.14 -3.17 -0.77
N ALA A 9 12.40 -2.77 -0.91
CA ALA A 9 12.85 -2.05 -2.09
C ALA A 9 12.59 -2.85 -3.38
N ASP A 10 12.84 -4.16 -3.36
CA ASP A 10 12.56 -5.03 -4.49
C ASP A 10 11.08 -5.08 -4.82
N ILE A 11 10.24 -5.24 -3.80
CA ILE A 11 8.77 -5.35 -3.99
C ILE A 11 8.23 -4.09 -4.65
N VAL A 12 8.61 -2.92 -4.14
CA VAL A 12 8.07 -1.64 -4.66
C VAL A 12 8.64 -1.27 -6.02
N LYS A 13 9.81 -1.81 -6.38
CA LYS A 13 10.39 -1.59 -7.71
C LYS A 13 9.78 -2.49 -8.77
N LYS A 14 9.45 -3.71 -8.43
CA LYS A 14 8.94 -4.71 -9.38
C LYS A 14 7.45 -4.57 -9.66
N ASN A 15 6.72 -3.87 -8.82
CA ASN A 15 5.28 -3.72 -8.93
C ASN A 15 4.91 -2.26 -8.95
N ASP A 16 4.10 -1.85 -9.91
CA ASP A 16 3.70 -0.45 -10.05
C ASP A 16 2.87 0.02 -8.86
N ILE A 17 1.98 -0.83 -8.36
CA ILE A 17 1.08 -0.47 -7.26
C ILE A 17 1.16 -1.57 -6.21
N VAL A 18 1.58 -1.20 -5.00
CA VAL A 18 1.74 -2.14 -3.87
C VAL A 18 1.08 -1.57 -2.64
N LEU A 19 0.26 -2.37 -2.00
CA LEU A 19 -0.37 -2.03 -0.73
C LEU A 19 0.18 -2.94 0.37
N PHE A 20 0.88 -2.36 1.32
CA PHE A 20 1.29 -3.06 2.55
C PHE A 20 0.13 -2.95 3.53
N MET A 21 -0.41 -4.08 3.96
CA MET A 21 -1.65 -4.10 4.73
C MET A 21 -1.66 -5.21 5.77
N LYS A 22 -2.63 -5.16 6.66
CA LYS A 22 -2.87 -6.23 7.64
C LYS A 22 -3.94 -7.15 7.07
N GLY A 23 -3.55 -8.39 6.80
CA GLY A 23 -4.38 -9.38 6.14
C GLY A 23 -4.21 -9.37 4.63
N THR A 24 -5.16 -9.96 3.94
CA THR A 24 -5.16 -10.06 2.46
C THR A 24 -6.27 -9.20 1.88
N ALA A 25 -6.24 -8.98 0.56
CA ALA A 25 -7.29 -8.22 -0.11
C ALA A 25 -8.66 -8.85 0.09
N LEU A 26 -8.74 -10.19 0.12
CA LEU A 26 -10.00 -10.90 0.34
C LEU A 26 -10.42 -10.90 1.81
N PHE A 27 -9.45 -10.92 2.72
CA PHE A 27 -9.70 -10.99 4.16
C PHE A 27 -8.86 -9.97 4.93
N PRO A 28 -9.18 -8.66 4.79
CA PRO A 28 -8.46 -7.64 5.56
C PRO A 28 -8.68 -7.84 7.06
N GLN A 29 -7.62 -7.65 7.85
CA GLN A 29 -7.65 -7.86 9.30
C GLN A 29 -7.67 -6.55 10.09
N CYS A 30 -7.92 -5.44 9.42
CA CYS A 30 -7.93 -4.11 10.03
C CYS A 30 -8.87 -3.22 9.22
N GLY A 31 -9.66 -2.40 9.91
CA GLY A 31 -10.62 -1.51 9.24
C GLY A 31 -9.96 -0.53 8.26
N PHE A 32 -8.77 -0.04 8.61
CA PHE A 32 -8.03 0.86 7.72
C PHE A 32 -7.51 0.13 6.49
N SER A 33 -7.04 -1.11 6.64
CA SER A 33 -6.62 -1.95 5.50
C SER A 33 -7.81 -2.29 4.61
N SER A 34 -8.96 -2.58 5.21
CA SER A 34 -10.20 -2.85 4.48
C SER A 34 -10.61 -1.65 3.63
N ARG A 35 -10.52 -0.45 4.19
CA ARG A 35 -10.83 0.78 3.46
C ARG A 35 -9.89 0.98 2.27
N ALA A 36 -8.60 0.76 2.48
CA ALA A 36 -7.60 0.89 1.41
C ALA A 36 -7.89 -0.06 0.26
N VAL A 37 -8.18 -1.32 0.56
CA VAL A 37 -8.54 -2.32 -0.45
C VAL A 37 -9.81 -1.90 -1.20
N ALA A 38 -10.83 -1.43 -0.49
CA ALA A 38 -12.07 -1.00 -1.12
C ALA A 38 -11.84 0.14 -2.13
N ILE A 39 -10.98 1.09 -1.78
CA ILE A 39 -10.64 2.20 -2.66
C ILE A 39 -9.94 1.68 -3.93
N LEU A 40 -8.93 0.83 -3.78
CA LEU A 40 -8.19 0.29 -4.92
C LEU A 40 -9.07 -0.59 -5.82
N ASP A 41 -9.93 -1.41 -5.22
CA ASP A 41 -10.86 -2.25 -5.98
C ASP A 41 -11.84 -1.41 -6.78
N ARG A 42 -12.32 -0.32 -6.20
CA ARG A 42 -13.24 0.58 -6.88
C ARG A 42 -12.59 1.27 -8.08
N LEU A 43 -11.28 1.55 -8.00
CA LEU A 43 -10.56 2.17 -9.11
C LEU A 43 -10.22 1.19 -10.23
N GLY A 44 -10.24 -0.11 -9.94
CA GLY A 44 -10.04 -1.14 -10.94
C GLY A 44 -8.62 -1.32 -11.46
N ALA A 45 -7.65 -0.59 -10.91
CA ALA A 45 -6.25 -0.76 -11.29
C ALA A 45 -5.69 -2.03 -10.64
N PRO A 46 -4.86 -2.81 -11.35
CA PRO A 46 -4.24 -3.98 -10.74
C PRO A 46 -3.21 -3.55 -9.69
N TYR A 47 -3.19 -4.25 -8.56
CA TYR A 47 -2.26 -3.94 -7.48
C TYR A 47 -1.84 -5.23 -6.78
N GLN A 48 -0.66 -5.17 -6.16
CA GLN A 48 -0.15 -6.24 -5.31
C GLN A 48 -0.36 -5.89 -3.86
N THR A 49 -0.59 -6.90 -3.03
CA THR A 49 -0.68 -6.70 -1.59
C THR A 49 0.43 -7.46 -0.87
N VAL A 50 0.86 -6.92 0.26
CA VAL A 50 1.79 -7.58 1.15
C VAL A 50 1.14 -7.64 2.52
N ASP A 51 0.89 -8.85 3.00
CA ASP A 51 0.29 -9.07 4.33
C ASP A 51 1.38 -9.01 5.39
N VAL A 52 1.49 -7.86 6.06
CA VAL A 52 2.54 -7.66 7.08
C VAL A 52 2.32 -8.51 8.33
N LEU A 53 1.14 -9.10 8.51
CA LEU A 53 0.90 -10.00 9.64
C LEU A 53 1.60 -11.33 9.46
N GLN A 54 1.90 -11.71 8.20
CA GLN A 54 2.61 -12.93 7.89
C GLN A 54 4.13 -12.76 7.90
N ASP A 55 4.60 -11.51 7.99
CA ASP A 55 6.03 -11.21 7.93
C ASP A 55 6.37 -10.07 8.89
N PRO A 56 6.72 -10.40 10.15
CA PRO A 56 7.03 -9.39 11.15
C PRO A 56 8.21 -8.48 10.78
N GLU A 57 9.17 -8.99 10.02
CA GLU A 57 10.32 -8.19 9.59
C GLU A 57 9.88 -7.11 8.60
N ILE A 58 9.00 -7.44 7.68
CA ILE A 58 8.43 -6.47 6.75
C ILE A 58 7.54 -5.47 7.51
N ARG A 59 6.77 -5.95 8.48
CA ARG A 59 5.92 -5.07 9.29
C ARG A 59 6.71 -3.97 9.99
N THR A 60 7.83 -4.33 10.60
CA THR A 60 8.72 -3.37 11.23
C THR A 60 9.47 -2.56 10.18
N GLY A 61 10.00 -3.23 9.17
CA GLY A 61 10.84 -2.61 8.16
C GLY A 61 10.12 -1.58 7.30
N ILE A 62 8.85 -1.78 7.00
CA ILE A 62 8.11 -0.83 6.16
C ILE A 62 7.93 0.54 6.85
N LYS A 63 7.81 0.53 8.16
CA LYS A 63 7.70 1.77 8.92
C LYS A 63 9.00 2.57 8.88
N GLU A 64 10.13 1.89 8.93
CA GLU A 64 11.44 2.50 8.80
C GLU A 64 11.70 2.96 7.37
N TYR A 65 11.35 2.13 6.40
CA TYR A 65 11.55 2.40 4.98
C TYR A 65 10.81 3.68 4.55
N SER A 66 9.56 3.82 4.99
CA SER A 66 8.70 4.94 4.61
C SER A 66 8.82 6.13 5.54
N GLU A 67 9.43 5.94 6.72
CA GLU A 67 9.40 6.92 7.81
C GLU A 67 7.97 7.27 8.23
N TRP A 68 7.06 6.31 8.07
CA TRP A 68 5.65 6.46 8.41
C TRP A 68 5.23 5.36 9.37
N PRO A 69 4.59 5.70 10.51
CA PRO A 69 4.44 4.74 11.62
C PRO A 69 3.28 3.76 11.49
N THR A 70 2.37 3.95 10.54
CA THR A 70 1.14 3.17 10.49
C THR A 70 0.98 2.36 9.21
N ILE A 71 0.18 1.32 9.28
CA ILE A 71 -0.22 0.45 8.18
C ILE A 71 -1.74 0.55 8.07
N PRO A 72 -2.33 0.63 6.87
CA PRO A 72 -1.74 0.31 5.56
C PRO A 72 -0.91 1.45 4.98
N GLN A 73 -0.07 1.09 4.00
CA GLN A 73 0.73 2.04 3.24
C GLN A 73 0.69 1.68 1.76
N LEU A 74 0.41 2.67 0.93
CA LEU A 74 0.35 2.50 -0.52
C LEU A 74 1.62 3.03 -1.17
N TYR A 75 2.18 2.25 -2.09
CA TYR A 75 3.30 2.65 -2.94
C TYR A 75 2.87 2.62 -4.39
N VAL A 76 3.23 3.65 -5.14
CA VAL A 76 2.98 3.73 -6.58
C VAL A 76 4.30 4.06 -7.27
N LYS A 77 4.73 3.16 -8.14
CA LYS A 77 5.99 3.29 -8.90
C LYS A 77 7.18 3.57 -7.99
N GLY A 78 7.21 2.87 -6.85
CA GLY A 78 8.29 2.97 -5.88
C GLY A 78 8.19 4.13 -4.90
N GLU A 79 7.21 4.99 -5.04
CA GLU A 79 7.05 6.15 -4.17
C GLU A 79 5.93 5.94 -3.14
N SER A 80 6.19 6.32 -1.91
CA SER A 80 5.22 6.24 -0.83
C SER A 80 4.12 7.29 -1.04
N VAL A 81 2.88 6.84 -1.12
CA VAL A 81 1.72 7.72 -1.27
C VAL A 81 1.15 8.10 0.10
N GLY A 82 1.00 7.11 0.98
CA GLY A 82 0.46 7.33 2.32
C GLY A 82 -0.47 6.21 2.77
N GLY A 83 -1.16 6.46 3.87
CA GLY A 83 -2.10 5.51 4.46
C GLY A 83 -3.52 5.70 3.98
N SER A 84 -4.47 5.07 4.68
CA SER A 84 -5.87 5.06 4.26
C SER A 84 -6.50 6.46 4.22
N ASP A 85 -6.13 7.34 5.14
CA ASP A 85 -6.69 8.69 5.16
C ASP A 85 -6.24 9.50 3.94
N ILE A 86 -4.95 9.42 3.61
CA ILE A 86 -4.40 10.10 2.42
C ILE A 86 -5.03 9.51 1.15
N MET A 87 -5.16 8.17 1.09
CA MET A 87 -5.81 7.51 -0.04
C MET A 87 -7.24 7.99 -0.22
N MET A 88 -7.99 8.14 0.87
CA MET A 88 -9.37 8.60 0.80
C MET A 88 -9.44 10.04 0.28
N GLU A 89 -8.59 10.92 0.79
CA GLU A 89 -8.54 12.31 0.31
C GLU A 89 -8.22 12.38 -1.17
N MET A 90 -7.22 11.63 -1.62
CA MET A 90 -6.81 11.60 -3.02
C MET A 90 -7.88 10.96 -3.91
N PHE A 91 -8.59 9.97 -3.39
CA PHE A 91 -9.71 9.34 -4.09
C PHE A 91 -10.84 10.35 -4.31
N GLU A 92 -11.21 11.09 -3.28
CA GLU A 92 -12.28 12.08 -3.36
C GLU A 92 -11.93 13.25 -4.30
N SER A 93 -10.67 13.65 -4.34
CA SER A 93 -10.22 14.73 -5.22
C SER A 93 -9.96 14.30 -6.66
N GLY A 94 -9.89 12.99 -6.93
CA GLY A 94 -9.54 12.46 -8.25
C GLY A 94 -8.04 12.30 -8.47
N GLU A 95 -7.21 12.73 -7.52
CA GLU A 95 -5.75 12.63 -7.65
C GLU A 95 -5.27 11.18 -7.66
N LEU A 96 -5.93 10.31 -6.90
CA LEU A 96 -5.51 8.90 -6.85
C LEU A 96 -5.73 8.21 -8.19
N GLN A 97 -6.87 8.48 -8.84
CA GLN A 97 -7.17 7.94 -10.15
C GLN A 97 -6.09 8.32 -11.17
N GLN A 98 -5.68 9.58 -11.15
CA GLN A 98 -4.63 10.06 -12.04
C GLN A 98 -3.29 9.40 -11.73
N LEU A 99 -2.95 9.28 -10.45
CA LEU A 99 -1.69 8.69 -10.01
C LEU A 99 -1.57 7.23 -10.43
N LEU A 100 -2.65 6.47 -10.30
CA LEU A 100 -2.68 5.05 -10.67
C LEU A 100 -2.79 4.81 -12.17
N GLY A 101 -3.05 5.86 -12.95
CA GLY A 101 -3.33 5.72 -14.36
C GLY A 101 -4.69 5.10 -14.65
N ALA A 102 -5.56 5.05 -13.65
CA ALA A 102 -6.92 4.53 -13.80
C ALA A 102 -7.80 5.65 -14.30
N GLU A 103 -8.17 5.61 -15.55
CA GLU A 103 -9.08 6.59 -16.10
C GLU A 103 -10.52 6.18 -15.83
N ALA A 104 -11.30 7.16 -15.46
CA ALA A 104 -12.71 6.96 -15.20
C ALA A 104 -13.48 6.63 -16.49
#